data_c7b5eec12b7fa3b8f931606043c8a43a
#
_entry.id   c7b5eec12b7fa3b8f931606043c8a43a
#
_cell.length_a   1.000
_cell.length_b   1.000
_cell.length_c   1.000
_cell.angle_alpha   90.00
_cell.angle_beta   90.00
_cell.angle_gamma   90.00
#
_symmetry.space_group_name_H-M   'P 1'
#
loop_
_entity.id
_entity.type
_entity.pdbx_description
1 polymer ?
#
loop_
_entity_poly.entity_id
_entity_poly.type
_entity_poly.pdbx_seq_one_letter_code
_entity_poly.pdbx_strand_id
1 'polypeptide(L)'
;MNRIPCTICFSTLLAFGLLGCETAKPKISIASKSDSSTTETEPKREPDRITVQHCLIGFKGSVGSKPITRTKEEAKELATKLLAELKAGADFDEVIRTNTDDSPPGIYKMANKRVAVDQASGEMGRGQMVAAFGDTGFPLEVGEFGLAEYDSEKSPFGWHIVKRIK
;
A
#
# COMPACT_ATOMS: atom_id res chain seq x y z
N MET A 1 28.08 1.95 39.39
CA MET A 1 29.11 2.99 39.65
C MET A 1 29.79 3.26 38.32
N ASN A 2 29.43 4.30 37.68
CA ASN A 2 30.31 5.24 36.94
C ASN A 2 29.45 6.30 36.27
N ARG A 3 29.55 7.47 36.84
CA ARG A 3 28.98 8.72 36.34
C ARG A 3 30.08 9.39 35.51
N ILE A 4 29.71 9.98 34.39
CA ILE A 4 30.58 10.94 33.69
C ILE A 4 29.79 12.23 33.45
N PRO A 5 30.36 13.39 33.77
CA PRO A 5 29.62 14.64 33.83
C PRO A 5 29.67 15.47 32.54
N CYS A 6 28.72 16.35 32.50
CA CYS A 6 28.51 17.53 31.71
C CYS A 6 29.73 18.50 31.68
N THR A 7 30.00 19.10 30.53
CA THR A 7 30.76 20.34 30.47
C THR A 7 30.16 21.30 29.48
N ILE A 8 29.65 22.37 30.02
CA ILE A 8 29.19 23.62 29.44
C ILE A 8 30.41 24.40 28.98
N CYS A 9 30.37 25.04 27.84
CA CYS A 9 31.18 26.23 27.61
C CYS A 9 30.42 27.29 26.81
N PHE A 10 30.29 28.40 27.50
CA PHE A 10 29.86 29.73 27.13
C PHE A 10 30.88 30.39 26.18
N SER A 11 30.47 31.23 25.24
CA SER A 11 31.02 32.60 25.14
C SER A 11 30.29 33.42 24.10
N THR A 12 29.73 34.46 24.55
CA THR A 12 29.38 35.79 24.06
C THR A 12 30.45 36.42 23.14
N LEU A 13 30.05 37.24 22.15
CA LEU A 13 30.33 38.67 22.14
C LEU A 13 29.60 39.43 21.04
N LEU A 14 29.12 40.59 21.40
CA LEU A 14 28.54 41.68 20.63
C LEU A 14 29.51 42.31 19.64
N ALA A 15 29.01 42.88 18.54
CA ALA A 15 29.48 44.16 18.02
C ALA A 15 28.43 44.85 17.18
N PHE A 16 28.19 46.07 17.49
CA PHE A 16 27.39 47.15 16.97
C PHE A 16 27.93 47.64 15.61
N GLY A 17 27.05 48.10 14.71
CA GLY A 17 27.43 48.88 13.53
C GLY A 17 26.23 49.53 12.88
N LEU A 18 26.07 50.81 13.08
CA LEU A 18 25.00 51.69 12.63
C LEU A 18 25.27 52.26 11.20
N LEU A 19 24.17 52.67 10.59
CA LEU A 19 23.98 53.70 9.56
C LEU A 19 24.35 53.41 8.10
N GLY A 20 23.34 53.60 7.30
CA GLY A 20 23.43 53.80 5.85
C GLY A 20 22.04 53.88 5.24
N CYS A 21 21.39 55.05 5.37
CA CYS A 21 20.13 55.37 4.69
C CYS A 21 20.45 55.81 3.26
N GLU A 22 19.96 55.09 2.27
CA GLU A 22 19.89 55.65 0.91
C GLU A 22 18.67 55.13 0.18
N THR A 23 17.83 56.08 -0.14
CA THR A 23 16.56 55.89 -0.88
C THR A 23 16.83 55.85 -2.39
N ALA A 24 16.54 54.72 -2.99
CA ALA A 24 16.36 54.67 -4.43
C ALA A 24 15.08 53.83 -4.77
N LYS A 25 14.10 54.52 -5.30
CA LYS A 25 12.86 53.94 -5.82
C LYS A 25 13.08 53.28 -7.18
N PRO A 26 12.22 52.44 -7.52
CA PRO A 26 12.39 51.21 -8.26
C PRO A 26 11.82 51.25 -9.66
N LYS A 27 12.28 50.37 -10.46
CA LYS A 27 11.57 49.97 -11.70
C LYS A 27 10.89 48.64 -11.44
N ILE A 28 9.57 48.68 -11.49
CA ILE A 28 8.69 47.52 -11.58
C ILE A 28 8.97 46.84 -12.92
N SER A 29 9.57 45.68 -12.89
CA SER A 29 9.54 44.75 -14.01
C SER A 29 8.67 43.56 -13.55
N ILE A 30 7.46 43.56 -14.07
CA ILE A 30 6.53 42.46 -13.98
C ILE A 30 7.05 41.37 -14.93
N ALA A 31 7.71 40.38 -14.42
CA ALA A 31 7.93 39.13 -15.10
C ALA A 31 7.27 38.06 -14.26
N SER A 32 5.96 37.94 -14.44
CA SER A 32 5.18 36.80 -14.01
C SER A 32 5.63 35.58 -14.81
N LYS A 33 6.39 34.74 -14.19
CA LYS A 33 6.51 33.36 -14.62
C LYS A 33 6.28 32.48 -13.41
N SER A 34 4.99 32.35 -13.08
CA SER A 34 4.51 31.27 -12.19
C SER A 34 4.56 29.99 -13.01
N ASP A 35 5.68 29.30 -12.94
CA ASP A 35 5.78 27.92 -13.32
C ASP A 35 5.28 27.09 -12.13
N SER A 36 3.96 27.10 -11.95
CA SER A 36 3.30 26.06 -11.15
C SER A 36 3.16 24.85 -12.06
N SER A 37 4.21 24.05 -12.14
CA SER A 37 4.12 22.68 -12.62
C SER A 37 3.27 21.88 -11.65
N THR A 38 1.96 22.07 -11.71
CA THR A 38 1.02 21.10 -11.20
C THR A 38 1.10 19.90 -12.15
N THR A 39 1.90 18.93 -11.81
CA THR A 39 1.85 17.63 -12.45
C THR A 39 0.51 17.02 -12.05
N GLU A 40 -0.56 17.33 -12.79
CA GLU A 40 -1.77 16.53 -12.78
C GLU A 40 -1.34 15.16 -13.29
N THR A 41 -1.15 14.24 -12.36
CA THR A 41 -0.95 12.83 -12.69
C THR A 41 -2.29 12.36 -13.24
N GLU A 42 -2.39 12.23 -14.57
CA GLU A 42 -3.51 11.57 -15.23
C GLU A 42 -3.82 10.27 -14.46
N PRO A 43 -5.10 9.99 -14.17
CA PRO A 43 -5.45 8.77 -13.44
C PRO A 43 -4.93 7.57 -14.25
N LYS A 44 -3.98 6.86 -13.67
CA LYS A 44 -3.37 5.70 -14.29
C LYS A 44 -4.47 4.70 -14.68
N ARG A 45 -4.58 4.42 -15.98
CA ARG A 45 -5.53 3.44 -16.50
C ARG A 45 -5.19 2.05 -15.96
N GLU A 46 -6.14 1.42 -15.29
CA GLU A 46 -6.00 0.02 -14.88
C GLU A 46 -5.81 -0.89 -16.11
N PRO A 47 -5.03 -1.96 -15.99
CA PRO A 47 -4.85 -2.93 -17.07
C PRO A 47 -6.14 -3.70 -17.39
N ASP A 48 -6.23 -4.22 -18.60
CA ASP A 48 -7.35 -5.05 -19.03
C ASP A 48 -7.33 -6.43 -18.34
N ARG A 49 -6.15 -6.96 -18.04
CA ARG A 49 -5.95 -8.27 -17.39
C ARG A 49 -4.81 -8.24 -16.41
N ILE A 50 -4.96 -9.03 -15.34
CA ILE A 50 -3.90 -9.23 -14.35
C ILE A 50 -3.83 -10.70 -13.94
N THR A 51 -2.69 -11.09 -13.42
CA THR A 51 -2.56 -12.31 -12.62
C THR A 51 -2.09 -11.91 -11.23
N VAL A 52 -2.78 -12.39 -10.23
CA VAL A 52 -2.46 -12.13 -8.83
C VAL A 52 -2.27 -13.43 -8.08
N GLN A 53 -1.51 -13.34 -7.01
CA GLN A 53 -1.41 -14.37 -5.98
C GLN A 53 -1.87 -13.78 -4.67
N HIS A 54 -2.55 -14.54 -3.81
CA HIS A 54 -3.03 -14.01 -2.54
C HIS A 54 -2.85 -14.96 -1.35
N CYS A 55 -2.86 -14.36 -0.17
CA CYS A 55 -2.93 -15.03 1.11
C CYS A 55 -4.18 -14.52 1.84
N LEU A 56 -5.13 -15.41 2.14
CA LEU A 56 -6.31 -15.07 2.94
C LEU A 56 -6.02 -15.28 4.42
N ILE A 57 -6.31 -14.26 5.22
CA ILE A 57 -6.28 -14.31 6.68
C ILE A 57 -7.70 -14.15 7.20
N GLY A 58 -8.34 -15.26 7.47
CA GLY A 58 -9.70 -15.33 8.02
C GLY A 58 -9.71 -15.19 9.54
N PHE A 59 -10.90 -15.18 10.10
CA PHE A 59 -11.14 -15.20 11.55
C PHE A 59 -12.27 -16.17 11.88
N LYS A 60 -12.51 -16.41 13.16
CA LYS A 60 -13.52 -17.37 13.63
C LYS A 60 -14.88 -17.14 12.97
N GLY A 61 -15.32 -18.13 12.21
CA GLY A 61 -16.61 -18.12 11.51
C GLY A 61 -16.62 -17.42 10.14
N SER A 62 -15.53 -16.79 9.69
CA SER A 62 -15.49 -16.10 8.39
C SER A 62 -15.28 -17.05 7.21
N VAL A 63 -14.58 -18.16 7.41
CA VAL A 63 -14.35 -19.21 6.41
C VAL A 63 -15.00 -20.50 6.88
N GLY A 64 -16.18 -20.80 6.34
CA GLY A 64 -17.05 -21.87 6.87
C GLY A 64 -16.49 -23.29 6.86
N SER A 65 -15.43 -23.56 6.08
CA SER A 65 -14.83 -24.88 5.94
C SER A 65 -13.63 -25.14 6.86
N LYS A 66 -13.13 -24.11 7.58
CA LYS A 66 -11.90 -24.22 8.40
C LYS A 66 -12.15 -23.85 9.87
N PRO A 67 -11.63 -24.62 10.83
CA PRO A 67 -11.74 -24.31 12.25
C PRO A 67 -10.76 -23.21 12.65
N ILE A 68 -11.00 -21.99 12.22
CA ILE A 68 -10.19 -20.83 12.57
C ILE A 68 -10.56 -20.39 13.98
N THR A 69 -9.57 -20.25 14.87
CA THR A 69 -9.76 -19.87 16.28
C THR A 69 -9.48 -18.39 16.56
N ARG A 70 -8.67 -17.74 15.71
CA ARG A 70 -8.29 -16.33 15.89
C ARG A 70 -9.49 -15.40 15.82
N THR A 71 -9.47 -14.35 16.63
CA THR A 71 -10.45 -13.27 16.59
C THR A 71 -10.29 -12.42 15.32
N LYS A 72 -11.21 -11.53 15.08
CA LYS A 72 -11.17 -10.59 13.98
C LYS A 72 -9.99 -9.61 14.13
N GLU A 73 -9.73 -9.15 15.34
CA GLU A 73 -8.63 -8.25 15.70
C GLU A 73 -7.28 -8.95 15.47
N GLU A 74 -7.13 -10.18 15.96
CA GLU A 74 -5.92 -10.98 15.73
C GLU A 74 -5.66 -11.26 14.24
N ALA A 75 -6.71 -11.47 13.46
CA ALA A 75 -6.58 -11.65 12.01
C ALA A 75 -6.09 -10.37 11.31
N LYS A 76 -6.59 -9.19 11.72
CA LYS A 76 -6.12 -7.90 11.22
C LYS A 76 -4.65 -7.66 11.54
N GLU A 77 -4.27 -7.88 12.80
CA GLU A 77 -2.88 -7.72 13.24
C GLU A 77 -1.94 -8.64 12.47
N LEU A 78 -2.33 -9.91 12.31
CA LEU A 78 -1.55 -10.89 11.54
C LEU A 78 -1.40 -10.46 10.07
N ALA A 79 -2.49 -10.07 9.40
CA ALA A 79 -2.45 -9.63 8.01
C ALA A 79 -1.55 -8.40 7.81
N THR A 80 -1.64 -7.43 8.74
CA THR A 80 -0.81 -6.22 8.72
C THR A 80 0.68 -6.55 8.92
N LYS A 81 0.98 -7.43 9.87
CA LYS A 81 2.34 -7.91 10.15
C LYS A 81 2.94 -8.61 8.93
N LEU A 82 2.20 -9.59 8.37
CA LEU A 82 2.66 -10.34 7.20
C LEU A 82 2.89 -9.43 5.98
N LEU A 83 2.02 -8.45 5.74
CA LEU A 83 2.23 -7.47 4.67
C LEU A 83 3.52 -6.68 4.87
N ALA A 84 3.83 -6.28 6.11
CA ALA A 84 5.07 -5.55 6.41
C ALA A 84 6.31 -6.45 6.18
N GLU A 85 6.26 -7.71 6.57
CA GLU A 85 7.33 -8.70 6.33
C GLU A 85 7.55 -8.93 4.82
N LEU A 86 6.47 -9.03 4.05
CA LEU A 86 6.54 -9.18 2.59
C LEU A 86 7.14 -7.96 1.90
N LYS A 87 6.78 -6.76 2.34
CA LYS A 87 7.39 -5.51 1.86
C LYS A 87 8.87 -5.39 2.25
N ALA A 88 9.29 -6.07 3.31
CA ALA A 88 10.69 -6.18 3.72
C ALA A 88 11.45 -7.31 3.00
N GLY A 89 10.79 -8.08 2.10
CA GLY A 89 11.43 -9.09 1.26
C GLY A 89 11.20 -10.54 1.70
N ALA A 90 10.24 -10.81 2.59
CA ALA A 90 9.87 -12.19 2.92
C ALA A 90 9.33 -12.94 1.69
N ASP A 91 9.52 -14.26 1.68
CA ASP A 91 9.03 -15.14 0.63
C ASP A 91 7.50 -15.30 0.69
N PHE A 92 6.81 -14.94 -0.40
CA PHE A 92 5.34 -14.97 -0.41
C PHE A 92 4.76 -16.38 -0.47
N ASP A 93 5.41 -17.30 -1.17
CA ASP A 93 4.97 -18.68 -1.25
C ASP A 93 5.05 -19.35 0.13
N GLU A 94 6.09 -19.03 0.89
CA GLU A 94 6.23 -19.50 2.28
C GLU A 94 5.16 -18.91 3.20
N VAL A 95 4.87 -17.61 3.06
CA VAL A 95 3.79 -16.94 3.82
C VAL A 95 2.44 -17.58 3.52
N ILE A 96 2.14 -17.83 2.24
CA ILE A 96 0.89 -18.51 1.83
C ILE A 96 0.82 -19.90 2.42
N ARG A 97 1.88 -20.71 2.23
CA ARG A 97 1.93 -22.09 2.70
C ARG A 97 1.67 -22.22 4.20
N THR A 98 2.13 -21.24 4.97
CA THR A 98 2.08 -21.26 6.45
C THR A 98 0.82 -20.62 7.01
N ASN A 99 0.29 -19.59 6.36
CA ASN A 99 -0.72 -18.72 6.99
C ASN A 99 -2.07 -18.67 6.27
N THR A 100 -2.16 -19.09 5.00
CA THR A 100 -3.42 -18.91 4.27
C THR A 100 -4.55 -19.76 4.81
N ASP A 101 -5.71 -19.16 4.95
CA ASP A 101 -6.97 -19.84 5.23
C ASP A 101 -7.73 -20.21 3.94
N ASP A 102 -7.15 -19.96 2.78
CA ASP A 102 -7.64 -20.45 1.49
C ASP A 102 -6.77 -21.63 0.99
N SER A 103 -7.02 -22.07 -0.24
CA SER A 103 -6.28 -23.17 -0.87
C SER A 103 -5.05 -22.62 -1.60
N PRO A 104 -3.82 -23.08 -1.24
CA PRO A 104 -2.63 -22.73 -1.98
C PRO A 104 -2.69 -23.27 -3.44
N PRO A 105 -2.01 -22.63 -4.41
CA PRO A 105 -1.11 -21.48 -4.30
C PRO A 105 -1.82 -20.12 -4.35
N GLY A 106 -3.13 -20.03 -4.40
CA GLY A 106 -3.89 -18.79 -4.39
C GLY A 106 -3.67 -17.89 -5.61
N ILE A 107 -3.42 -18.47 -6.79
CA ILE A 107 -3.16 -17.73 -8.04
C ILE A 107 -4.44 -17.61 -8.85
N TYR A 108 -4.78 -16.38 -9.25
CA TYR A 108 -5.94 -16.05 -10.05
C TYR A 108 -5.60 -15.18 -11.24
N LYS A 109 -6.11 -15.54 -12.42
CA LYS A 109 -6.11 -14.70 -13.61
C LYS A 109 -7.43 -13.94 -13.66
N MET A 110 -7.39 -12.64 -13.86
CA MET A 110 -8.59 -11.82 -13.85
C MET A 110 -8.68 -10.88 -15.05
N ALA A 111 -9.85 -10.85 -15.69
CA ALA A 111 -10.24 -9.83 -16.67
C ALA A 111 -10.92 -8.65 -15.95
N ASN A 112 -10.56 -7.42 -16.32
CA ASN A 112 -11.17 -6.20 -15.78
C ASN A 112 -12.63 -6.03 -16.21
N LYS A 113 -13.32 -5.04 -15.64
CA LYS A 113 -14.68 -4.67 -16.03
C LYS A 113 -14.73 -4.40 -17.54
N ARG A 114 -15.78 -4.92 -18.22
CA ARG A 114 -16.00 -4.78 -19.67
C ARG A 114 -14.99 -5.48 -20.59
N VAL A 115 -14.09 -6.27 -20.04
CA VAL A 115 -13.15 -7.12 -20.79
C VAL A 115 -13.75 -8.53 -20.88
N ALA A 116 -13.76 -9.10 -22.08
CA ALA A 116 -14.24 -10.49 -22.27
C ALA A 116 -13.34 -11.47 -21.52
N VAL A 117 -13.95 -12.38 -20.78
CA VAL A 117 -13.26 -13.40 -19.97
C VAL A 117 -12.81 -14.54 -20.88
N ASP A 118 -11.56 -14.93 -20.79
CA ASP A 118 -11.02 -16.14 -21.43
C ASP A 118 -11.18 -17.34 -20.49
N GLN A 119 -12.35 -17.97 -20.56
CA GLN A 119 -12.65 -19.16 -19.74
C GLN A 119 -11.72 -20.35 -20.03
N ALA A 120 -11.22 -20.46 -21.26
CA ALA A 120 -10.35 -21.58 -21.64
C ALA A 120 -8.99 -21.51 -20.90
N SER A 121 -8.54 -20.31 -20.53
CA SER A 121 -7.33 -20.11 -19.73
C SER A 121 -7.56 -20.19 -18.21
N GLY A 122 -8.79 -20.42 -17.76
CA GLY A 122 -9.17 -20.38 -16.34
C GLY A 122 -9.25 -18.95 -15.79
N GLU A 123 -9.44 -17.96 -16.66
CA GLU A 123 -9.61 -16.57 -16.24
C GLU A 123 -10.99 -16.35 -15.62
N MET A 124 -11.07 -15.46 -14.63
CA MET A 124 -12.29 -15.03 -13.98
C MET A 124 -12.53 -13.54 -14.25
N GLY A 125 -13.80 -13.14 -14.38
CA GLY A 125 -14.13 -11.72 -14.44
C GLY A 125 -13.97 -11.05 -13.07
N ARG A 126 -13.49 -9.80 -13.03
CA ARG A 126 -13.39 -9.01 -11.79
C ARG A 126 -14.68 -9.01 -10.97
N GLY A 127 -15.85 -8.98 -11.63
CA GLY A 127 -17.15 -9.00 -10.95
C GLY A 127 -17.55 -10.35 -10.36
N GLN A 128 -16.81 -11.43 -10.64
CA GLN A 128 -17.02 -12.76 -10.07
C GLN A 128 -16.18 -12.99 -8.81
N MET A 129 -15.23 -12.08 -8.54
CA MET A 129 -14.38 -12.11 -7.37
C MET A 129 -14.97 -11.25 -6.24
N VAL A 130 -14.50 -11.47 -5.03
CA VAL A 130 -14.76 -10.58 -3.90
C VAL A 130 -14.31 -9.16 -4.28
N ALA A 131 -15.19 -8.18 -4.13
CA ALA A 131 -14.98 -6.83 -4.69
C ALA A 131 -13.66 -6.19 -4.21
N ALA A 132 -13.36 -6.27 -2.91
CA ALA A 132 -12.13 -5.72 -2.35
C ALA A 132 -10.86 -6.37 -2.92
N PHE A 133 -10.93 -7.64 -3.32
CA PHE A 133 -9.82 -8.35 -3.95
C PHE A 133 -9.47 -7.76 -5.33
N GLY A 134 -10.46 -7.56 -6.18
CA GLY A 134 -10.27 -6.92 -7.49
C GLY A 134 -9.88 -5.44 -7.37
N ASP A 135 -10.51 -4.72 -6.45
CA ASP A 135 -10.25 -3.29 -6.22
C ASP A 135 -8.83 -3.05 -5.67
N THR A 136 -8.26 -4.03 -4.96
CA THR A 136 -6.85 -4.01 -4.54
C THR A 136 -5.91 -4.44 -5.66
N GLY A 137 -6.23 -5.51 -6.39
CA GLY A 137 -5.29 -6.14 -7.32
C GLY A 137 -5.03 -5.34 -8.60
N PHE A 138 -6.07 -4.73 -9.21
CA PHE A 138 -5.93 -4.02 -10.48
C PHE A 138 -5.05 -2.76 -10.44
N PRO A 139 -5.07 -1.94 -9.36
CA PRO A 139 -4.18 -0.77 -9.25
C PRO A 139 -2.71 -1.09 -9.01
N LEU A 140 -2.38 -2.30 -8.47
CA LEU A 140 -1.01 -2.67 -8.15
C LEU A 140 -0.11 -2.73 -9.39
N GLU A 141 1.16 -2.40 -9.23
CA GLU A 141 2.21 -2.73 -10.21
C GLU A 141 2.60 -4.21 -10.11
N VAL A 142 3.23 -4.74 -11.17
CA VAL A 142 3.77 -6.10 -11.13
C VAL A 142 4.86 -6.21 -10.05
N GLY A 143 4.70 -7.17 -9.15
CA GLY A 143 5.56 -7.37 -7.99
C GLY A 143 5.11 -6.64 -6.73
N GLU A 144 4.15 -5.73 -6.81
CA GLU A 144 3.65 -4.96 -5.68
C GLU A 144 2.65 -5.75 -4.85
N PHE A 145 2.61 -5.43 -3.54
CA PHE A 145 1.69 -5.99 -2.56
C PHE A 145 0.66 -4.96 -2.11
N GLY A 146 -0.59 -5.39 -2.01
CA GLY A 146 -1.69 -4.64 -1.41
C GLY A 146 -2.45 -5.45 -0.36
N LEU A 147 -3.23 -4.77 0.47
CA LEU A 147 -4.12 -5.37 1.45
C LEU A 147 -5.57 -5.04 1.12
N ALA A 148 -6.35 -6.06 0.78
CA ALA A 148 -7.80 -5.97 0.77
C ALA A 148 -8.29 -6.20 2.20
N GLU A 149 -8.78 -5.14 2.84
CA GLU A 149 -9.26 -5.21 4.21
C GLU A 149 -10.59 -5.97 4.30
N TYR A 150 -10.84 -6.55 5.48
CA TYR A 150 -12.14 -7.15 5.77
C TYR A 150 -13.25 -6.10 5.66
N ASP A 151 -14.30 -6.47 4.98
CA ASP A 151 -15.57 -5.75 4.91
C ASP A 151 -16.69 -6.77 4.81
N SER A 152 -17.79 -6.59 5.53
CA SER A 152 -18.88 -7.58 5.59
C SER A 152 -19.57 -7.83 4.25
N GLU A 153 -19.48 -6.90 3.30
CA GLU A 153 -20.08 -7.00 1.97
C GLU A 153 -19.05 -7.25 0.87
N LYS A 154 -17.91 -6.52 0.94
CA LYS A 154 -16.89 -6.51 -0.12
C LYS A 154 -15.75 -7.48 0.10
N SER A 155 -15.51 -7.96 1.32
CA SER A 155 -14.45 -8.88 1.71
C SER A 155 -14.85 -9.73 2.92
N PRO A 156 -15.91 -10.54 2.84
CA PRO A 156 -16.53 -11.19 4.01
C PRO A 156 -15.67 -12.28 4.64
N PHE A 157 -14.69 -12.82 3.91
CA PHE A 157 -13.86 -13.94 4.36
C PHE A 157 -12.69 -13.52 5.26
N GLY A 158 -12.31 -12.23 5.26
CA GLY A 158 -11.18 -11.73 6.03
C GLY A 158 -10.33 -10.72 5.25
N TRP A 159 -9.04 -10.68 5.59
CA TRP A 159 -8.04 -9.84 4.91
C TRP A 159 -7.33 -10.64 3.82
N HIS A 160 -7.20 -10.06 2.63
CA HIS A 160 -6.43 -10.68 1.54
C HIS A 160 -5.17 -9.86 1.30
N ILE A 161 -4.00 -10.47 1.53
CA ILE A 161 -2.74 -9.91 1.04
C ILE A 161 -2.63 -10.34 -0.42
N VAL A 162 -2.58 -9.37 -1.32
CA VAL A 162 -2.60 -9.58 -2.77
C VAL A 162 -1.27 -9.11 -3.35
N LYS A 163 -0.64 -9.96 -4.17
CA LYS A 163 0.52 -9.60 -4.98
C LYS A 163 0.14 -9.66 -6.45
N ARG A 164 0.41 -8.62 -7.21
CA ARG A 164 0.29 -8.70 -8.66
C ARG A 164 1.54 -9.38 -9.24
N ILE A 165 1.37 -10.48 -9.97
CA ILE A 165 2.49 -11.24 -10.56
C ILE A 165 2.56 -11.09 -12.08
N LYS A 166 1.47 -10.55 -12.71
CA LYS A 166 1.44 -10.23 -14.14
C LYS A 166 0.45 -9.11 -14.46
#